data_a809dae41b19741c8206eadf19fb2995
#
_entry.id   a809dae41b19741c8206eadf19fb2995
#
_cell.length_a   1.000
_cell.length_b   1.000
_cell.length_c   1.000
_cell.angle_alpha   90.00
_cell.angle_beta   90.00
_cell.angle_gamma   90.00
#
_symmetry.space_group_name_H-M   'P 1'
#
loop_
_entity.id
_entity.type
_entity.pdbx_description
1 polymer ?
#
loop_
_entity_poly.entity_id
_entity_poly.type
_entity_poly.pdbx_seq_one_letter_code
_entity_poly.pdbx_strand_id
1 'polypeptide(L)'
;YSDVTHEYVMHKASQVLALGADFRLMGTHSTQIKSQRPVVSVCAVRTGSGKSQTSRQVVDILQAMGQRVVAVRHPMPYGNLIAQSVQRFAEYDDLDEYECTIEEREEYEPYIDRRAVIYAGVDYEAILRKAETEADIVVWDGGNNDLPFYQPDLHIVVVDPHRAGHELSYHPGEANLRAANVVIINKVDTADYANVLKVRANIQAVNPGALVLEAASPLTVAHPEAIRGKRVLVIEDGPTLTHGEMAYGAGVVAAQRFGAAELIDPRP
;
A
#
# COMPACT_ATOMS: atom_id res chain seq x y z
N TYR A 1 -4.34 7.02 11.53
CA TYR A 1 -3.08 7.73 11.29
C TYR A 1 -2.30 6.97 10.24
N SER A 2 -1.70 7.66 9.27
CA SER A 2 -0.68 7.06 8.42
C SER A 2 0.58 6.77 9.23
N ASP A 3 1.51 6.08 8.65
CA ASP A 3 2.76 5.63 9.26
C ASP A 3 3.38 6.70 10.18
N VAL A 4 3.60 6.32 11.42
CA VAL A 4 4.18 7.17 12.46
C VAL A 4 5.56 6.67 12.87
N THR A 5 6.45 7.58 13.28
CA THR A 5 7.79 7.19 13.74
C THR A 5 7.71 6.42 15.07
N HIS A 6 8.70 5.56 15.31
CA HIS A 6 8.84 4.88 16.62
C HIS A 6 8.95 5.89 17.78
N GLU A 7 9.63 7.02 17.54
CA GLU A 7 9.75 8.09 18.52
C GLU A 7 8.38 8.67 18.89
N TYR A 8 7.52 8.94 17.88
CA TYR A 8 6.15 9.41 18.14
C TYR A 8 5.35 8.42 18.99
N VAL A 9 5.44 7.11 18.66
CA VAL A 9 4.75 6.05 19.43
C VAL A 9 5.23 6.03 20.89
N MET A 10 6.54 6.13 21.12
CA MET A 10 7.11 6.12 22.47
C MET A 10 6.78 7.38 23.26
N HIS A 11 6.68 8.54 22.62
CA HIS A 11 6.18 9.74 23.30
C HIS A 11 4.72 9.57 23.73
N LYS A 12 3.85 8.95 22.89
CA LYS A 12 2.47 8.64 23.29
C LYS A 12 2.41 7.63 24.42
N ALA A 13 3.23 6.59 24.38
CA ALA A 13 3.36 5.64 25.49
C ALA A 13 3.76 6.33 26.79
N SER A 14 4.75 7.23 26.75
CA SER A 14 5.22 7.99 27.93
C SER A 14 4.12 8.88 28.52
N GLN A 15 3.30 9.52 27.69
CA GLN A 15 2.16 10.33 28.13
C GLN A 15 1.12 9.46 28.87
N VAL A 16 0.79 8.27 28.33
CA VAL A 16 -0.16 7.34 28.96
C VAL A 16 0.37 6.81 30.29
N LEU A 17 1.65 6.40 30.34
CA LEU A 17 2.30 5.89 31.53
C LEU A 17 2.39 6.95 32.63
N ALA A 18 2.65 8.22 32.29
CA ALA A 18 2.67 9.33 33.25
C ALA A 18 1.31 9.58 33.92
N LEU A 19 0.22 9.15 33.31
CA LEU A 19 -1.14 9.19 33.86
C LEU A 19 -1.48 7.95 34.68
N GLY A 20 -0.56 6.99 34.83
CA GLY A 20 -0.77 5.75 35.59
C GLY A 20 -1.56 4.67 34.82
N ALA A 21 -1.71 4.82 33.51
CA ALA A 21 -2.37 3.82 32.64
C ALA A 21 -1.36 3.00 31.85
N ASP A 22 -1.75 1.80 31.43
CA ASP A 22 -0.94 0.94 30.57
C ASP A 22 -1.04 1.38 29.10
N PHE A 23 0.07 1.31 28.37
CA PHE A 23 0.13 1.46 26.93
C PHE A 23 0.40 0.12 26.27
N ARG A 24 -0.45 -0.27 25.30
CA ARG A 24 -0.34 -1.57 24.64
C ARG A 24 -0.36 -1.44 23.13
N LEU A 25 0.64 -2.01 22.46
CA LEU A 25 0.61 -2.29 21.03
C LEU A 25 0.04 -3.69 20.80
N MET A 26 -0.95 -3.79 19.93
CA MET A 26 -1.60 -5.07 19.62
C MET A 26 -0.79 -5.83 18.57
N GLY A 27 -0.43 -7.06 18.90
CA GLY A 27 0.25 -7.96 17.95
C GLY A 27 -0.74 -8.75 17.10
N THR A 28 -0.28 -9.25 15.97
CA THR A 28 -1.08 -10.01 14.98
C THR A 28 -1.75 -11.26 15.57
N HIS A 29 -1.08 -11.95 16.49
CA HIS A 29 -1.62 -13.18 17.10
C HIS A 29 -3.00 -12.99 17.77
N SER A 30 -3.28 -11.80 18.30
CA SER A 30 -4.54 -11.49 18.99
C SER A 30 -5.55 -10.76 18.10
N THR A 31 -5.19 -10.36 16.89
CA THR A 31 -6.02 -9.51 16.04
C THR A 31 -6.36 -10.14 14.68
N GLN A 32 -5.60 -11.13 14.23
CA GLN A 32 -5.82 -11.76 12.92
C GLN A 32 -7.00 -12.74 12.94
N ILE A 33 -7.78 -12.69 11.86
CA ILE A 33 -8.86 -13.64 11.57
C ILE A 33 -8.29 -14.70 10.63
N LYS A 34 -8.55 -15.98 10.96
CA LYS A 34 -8.12 -17.11 10.13
C LYS A 34 -9.10 -17.34 8.99
N SER A 35 -8.59 -17.42 7.78
CA SER A 35 -9.32 -17.79 6.56
C SER A 35 -9.38 -19.30 6.34
N GLN A 36 -10.43 -19.75 5.63
CA GLN A 36 -10.54 -21.10 5.08
C GLN A 36 -9.91 -21.22 3.68
N ARG A 37 -9.54 -20.10 3.07
CA ARG A 37 -8.83 -20.03 1.80
C ARG A 37 -7.44 -19.48 2.03
N PRO A 38 -6.46 -19.81 1.18
CA PRO A 38 -5.14 -19.19 1.26
C PRO A 38 -5.23 -17.67 1.19
N VAL A 39 -4.41 -17.01 2.00
CA VAL A 39 -4.34 -15.54 2.05
C VAL A 39 -2.95 -15.07 1.66
N VAL A 40 -2.89 -14.19 0.68
CA VAL A 40 -1.70 -13.40 0.35
C VAL A 40 -1.91 -11.98 0.85
N SER A 41 -1.07 -11.50 1.74
CA SER A 41 -1.12 -10.11 2.19
C SER A 41 -0.01 -9.29 1.56
N VAL A 42 -0.34 -8.08 1.13
CA VAL A 42 0.61 -7.08 0.63
C VAL A 42 0.52 -5.85 1.50
N CYS A 43 1.59 -5.56 2.22
CA CYS A 43 1.75 -4.36 3.05
C CYS A 43 2.97 -3.55 2.60
N ALA A 44 3.13 -2.36 3.14
CA ALA A 44 4.29 -1.53 2.88
C ALA A 44 4.84 -0.96 4.18
N VAL A 45 6.14 -0.63 4.19
CA VAL A 45 6.78 0.01 5.35
C VAL A 45 6.44 1.50 5.45
N ARG A 46 6.07 2.13 4.33
CA ARG A 46 5.69 3.56 4.22
C ARG A 46 4.68 3.78 3.11
N THR A 47 3.86 4.81 3.28
CA THR A 47 3.00 5.36 2.22
C THR A 47 3.83 5.66 0.97
N GLY A 48 3.31 5.30 -0.20
CA GLY A 48 3.96 5.55 -1.48
C GLY A 48 5.13 4.62 -1.84
N SER A 49 5.38 3.54 -1.08
CA SER A 49 6.40 2.54 -1.43
C SER A 49 6.05 1.72 -2.68
N GLY A 50 4.79 1.72 -3.13
CA GLY A 50 4.34 0.99 -4.31
C GLY A 50 3.47 -0.24 -3.99
N LYS A 51 2.86 -0.27 -2.80
CA LYS A 51 1.99 -1.36 -2.35
C LYS A 51 0.86 -1.67 -3.33
N SER A 52 0.08 -0.66 -3.73
CA SER A 52 -1.13 -0.87 -4.56
C SER A 52 -0.78 -1.46 -5.94
N GLN A 53 0.32 -1.01 -6.56
CA GLN A 53 0.81 -1.60 -7.80
C GLN A 53 1.26 -3.06 -7.58
N THR A 54 1.92 -3.34 -6.46
CA THR A 54 2.35 -4.70 -6.12
C THR A 54 1.14 -5.61 -5.88
N SER A 55 0.12 -5.15 -5.15
CA SER A 55 -1.11 -5.92 -4.91
C SER A 55 -1.80 -6.28 -6.23
N ARG A 56 -1.93 -5.31 -7.14
CA ARG A 56 -2.51 -5.52 -8.46
C ARG A 56 -1.71 -6.52 -9.29
N GLN A 57 -0.38 -6.43 -9.27
CA GLN A 57 0.51 -7.38 -9.95
C GLN A 57 0.37 -8.80 -9.37
N VAL A 58 0.21 -8.93 -8.06
CA VAL A 58 -0.07 -10.23 -7.40
C VAL A 58 -1.39 -10.81 -7.89
N VAL A 59 -2.44 -9.98 -8.00
CA VAL A 59 -3.73 -10.40 -8.55
C VAL A 59 -3.58 -10.87 -10.00
N ASP A 60 -2.88 -10.10 -10.85
CA ASP A 60 -2.64 -10.46 -12.25
C ASP A 60 -1.91 -11.83 -12.37
N ILE A 61 -0.89 -12.06 -11.52
CA ILE A 61 -0.15 -13.33 -11.49
C ILE A 61 -1.05 -14.49 -11.08
N LEU A 62 -1.82 -14.33 -10.01
CA LEU A 62 -2.70 -15.39 -9.50
C LEU A 62 -3.82 -15.72 -10.51
N GLN A 63 -4.38 -14.73 -11.17
CA GLN A 63 -5.36 -14.94 -12.25
C GLN A 63 -4.73 -15.66 -13.44
N ALA A 64 -3.50 -15.31 -13.84
CA ALA A 64 -2.77 -16.01 -14.89
C ALA A 64 -2.48 -17.47 -14.55
N MET A 65 -2.41 -17.81 -13.25
CA MET A 65 -2.32 -19.18 -12.75
C MET A 65 -3.68 -19.92 -12.71
N GLY A 66 -4.75 -19.27 -13.18
CA GLY A 66 -6.10 -19.82 -13.21
C GLY A 66 -6.86 -19.75 -11.88
N GLN A 67 -6.41 -18.95 -10.92
CA GLN A 67 -7.08 -18.80 -9.63
C GLN A 67 -8.16 -17.72 -9.68
N ARG A 68 -9.29 -17.95 -9.02
CA ARG A 68 -10.27 -16.91 -8.73
C ARG A 68 -9.76 -16.09 -7.54
N VAL A 69 -9.50 -14.82 -7.77
CA VAL A 69 -8.89 -13.94 -6.77
C VAL A 69 -9.92 -12.92 -6.30
N VAL A 70 -10.03 -12.77 -4.99
CA VAL A 70 -10.78 -11.69 -4.36
C VAL A 70 -9.81 -10.84 -3.55
N ALA A 71 -9.78 -9.55 -3.84
CA ALA A 71 -9.04 -8.59 -3.04
C ALA A 71 -9.92 -8.07 -1.89
N VAL A 72 -9.30 -7.78 -0.76
CA VAL A 72 -9.96 -7.12 0.38
C VAL A 72 -9.11 -5.96 0.85
N ARG A 73 -9.75 -4.82 1.05
CA ARG A 73 -9.12 -3.59 1.51
C ARG A 73 -9.88 -3.00 2.70
N HIS A 74 -9.18 -2.24 3.53
CA HIS A 74 -9.85 -1.44 4.56
C HIS A 74 -10.71 -0.33 3.90
N PRO A 75 -11.85 0.04 4.51
CA PRO A 75 -12.71 1.08 3.96
C PRO A 75 -12.09 2.47 4.17
N MET A 76 -12.53 3.42 3.37
CA MET A 76 -12.35 4.82 3.69
C MET A 76 -13.53 5.32 4.53
N PRO A 77 -13.30 5.94 5.70
CA PRO A 77 -14.37 6.23 6.66
C PRO A 77 -15.09 7.55 6.33
N TYR A 78 -15.47 7.75 5.07
CA TYR A 78 -16.11 9.00 4.62
C TYR A 78 -17.63 8.98 4.69
N GLY A 79 -18.25 7.81 4.86
CA GLY A 79 -19.68 7.64 4.81
C GLY A 79 -20.31 7.06 6.07
N ASN A 80 -21.47 6.45 5.88
CA ASN A 80 -22.17 5.73 6.95
C ASN A 80 -21.52 4.34 7.14
N LEU A 81 -20.74 4.17 8.21
CA LEU A 81 -20.00 2.93 8.50
C LEU A 81 -20.92 1.71 8.68
N ILE A 82 -22.21 1.89 9.04
CA ILE A 82 -23.18 0.79 9.12
C ILE A 82 -23.53 0.31 7.71
N ALA A 83 -23.77 1.24 6.79
CA ALA A 83 -24.01 0.93 5.38
C ALA A 83 -22.75 0.34 4.71
N GLN A 84 -21.58 0.79 5.15
CA GLN A 84 -20.26 0.29 4.70
C GLN A 84 -19.80 -0.95 5.47
N SER A 85 -20.69 -1.72 6.08
CA SER A 85 -20.33 -2.94 6.81
C SER A 85 -19.60 -3.95 5.90
N VAL A 86 -20.18 -4.24 4.73
CA VAL A 86 -19.64 -5.14 3.72
C VAL A 86 -20.04 -4.61 2.35
N GLN A 87 -19.09 -4.16 1.58
CA GLN A 87 -19.30 -3.69 0.21
C GLN A 87 -18.52 -4.60 -0.75
N ARG A 88 -19.12 -4.96 -1.88
CA ARG A 88 -18.54 -5.81 -2.91
C ARG A 88 -18.55 -5.05 -4.23
N PHE A 89 -17.41 -4.99 -4.89
CA PHE A 89 -17.23 -4.29 -6.15
C PHE A 89 -16.69 -5.27 -7.20
N ALA A 90 -17.46 -5.51 -8.24
CA ALA A 90 -17.11 -6.35 -9.38
C ALA A 90 -17.30 -5.61 -10.72
N GLU A 91 -18.20 -4.63 -10.73
CA GLU A 91 -18.57 -3.83 -11.88
C GLU A 91 -18.60 -2.35 -11.52
N TYR A 92 -18.54 -1.47 -12.50
CA TYR A 92 -18.57 -0.03 -12.28
C TYR A 92 -19.87 0.45 -11.63
N ASP A 93 -20.99 -0.22 -11.93
CA ASP A 93 -22.29 0.10 -11.35
C ASP A 93 -22.32 -0.09 -9.82
N ASP A 94 -21.51 -1.01 -9.30
CA ASP A 94 -21.37 -1.20 -7.84
C ASP A 94 -20.80 0.06 -7.17
N LEU A 95 -19.88 0.78 -7.85
CA LEU A 95 -19.31 2.02 -7.33
C LEU A 95 -20.34 3.14 -7.22
N ASP A 96 -21.28 3.18 -8.16
CA ASP A 96 -22.39 4.14 -8.15
C ASP A 96 -23.42 3.77 -7.10
N GLU A 97 -23.75 2.48 -6.96
CA GLU A 97 -24.71 1.98 -5.95
C GLU A 97 -24.24 2.30 -4.51
N TYR A 98 -22.95 2.15 -4.24
CA TYR A 98 -22.37 2.46 -2.94
C TYR A 98 -21.94 3.93 -2.78
N GLU A 99 -22.24 4.80 -3.76
CA GLU A 99 -21.91 6.24 -3.73
C GLU A 99 -20.42 6.50 -3.43
N CYS A 100 -19.54 5.71 -4.06
CA CYS A 100 -18.09 5.79 -3.83
C CYS A 100 -17.54 7.16 -4.17
N THR A 101 -16.70 7.70 -3.28
CA THR A 101 -15.91 8.90 -3.52
C THR A 101 -14.86 8.69 -4.60
N ILE A 102 -14.25 9.76 -5.10
CA ILE A 102 -13.18 9.68 -6.12
C ILE A 102 -12.00 8.87 -5.57
N GLU A 103 -11.65 9.05 -4.30
CA GLU A 103 -10.55 8.34 -3.65
C GLU A 103 -10.82 6.83 -3.53
N GLU A 104 -12.07 6.46 -3.22
CA GLU A 104 -12.48 5.05 -3.17
C GLU A 104 -12.45 4.42 -4.57
N ARG A 105 -12.94 5.15 -5.58
CA ARG A 105 -12.88 4.71 -6.99
C ARG A 105 -11.45 4.50 -7.47
N GLU A 106 -10.53 5.40 -7.17
CA GLU A 106 -9.11 5.26 -7.51
C GLU A 106 -8.50 3.95 -7.00
N GLU A 107 -8.99 3.45 -5.87
CA GLU A 107 -8.51 2.22 -5.28
C GLU A 107 -9.25 0.97 -5.77
N TYR A 108 -10.54 1.07 -6.13
CA TYR A 108 -11.36 -0.09 -6.51
C TYR A 108 -11.43 -0.32 -8.01
N GLU A 109 -11.54 0.72 -8.84
CA GLU A 109 -11.59 0.62 -10.30
C GLU A 109 -10.46 -0.23 -10.91
N PRO A 110 -9.19 -0.11 -10.45
CA PRO A 110 -8.12 -0.93 -11.00
C PRO A 110 -8.30 -2.44 -10.81
N TYR A 111 -9.09 -2.89 -9.84
CA TYR A 111 -9.45 -4.30 -9.67
C TYR A 111 -10.58 -4.70 -10.62
N ILE A 112 -11.58 -3.85 -10.77
CA ILE A 112 -12.69 -4.05 -11.74
C ILE A 112 -12.14 -4.16 -13.16
N ASP A 113 -11.21 -3.29 -13.55
CA ASP A 113 -10.51 -3.34 -14.85
C ASP A 113 -9.82 -4.68 -15.11
N ARG A 114 -9.34 -5.33 -14.03
CA ARG A 114 -8.72 -6.66 -14.06
C ARG A 114 -9.72 -7.81 -14.00
N ARG A 115 -11.02 -7.51 -13.96
CA ARG A 115 -12.09 -8.49 -13.72
C ARG A 115 -11.88 -9.26 -12.41
N ALA A 116 -11.29 -8.62 -11.42
CA ALA A 116 -11.16 -9.11 -10.08
C ALA A 116 -12.23 -8.48 -9.19
N VAL A 117 -12.72 -9.23 -8.22
CA VAL A 117 -13.64 -8.71 -7.20
C VAL A 117 -12.81 -8.08 -6.09
N ILE A 118 -13.24 -6.91 -5.62
CA ILE A 118 -12.69 -6.30 -4.42
C ILE A 118 -13.80 -6.07 -3.39
N TYR A 119 -13.50 -6.37 -2.14
CA TYR A 119 -14.34 -6.03 -0.99
C TYR A 119 -13.70 -4.92 -0.19
N ALA A 120 -14.53 -4.02 0.32
CA ALA A 120 -14.19 -3.06 1.35
C ALA A 120 -15.29 -3.01 2.42
N GLY A 121 -14.96 -2.54 3.59
CA GLY A 121 -15.94 -2.36 4.66
C GLY A 121 -15.35 -2.54 6.05
N VAL A 122 -16.19 -2.33 7.08
CA VAL A 122 -15.74 -2.32 8.47
C VAL A 122 -15.89 -3.66 9.19
N ASP A 123 -16.69 -4.58 8.68
CA ASP A 123 -16.85 -5.92 9.25
C ASP A 123 -15.95 -6.92 8.52
N TYR A 124 -14.69 -6.97 8.94
CA TYR A 124 -13.67 -7.82 8.29
C TYR A 124 -14.00 -9.31 8.36
N GLU A 125 -14.69 -9.79 9.40
CA GLU A 125 -15.07 -11.20 9.46
C GLU A 125 -16.17 -11.51 8.45
N ALA A 126 -17.24 -10.70 8.40
CA ALA A 126 -18.31 -10.86 7.44
C ALA A 126 -17.82 -10.75 5.98
N ILE A 127 -16.91 -9.82 5.72
CA ILE A 127 -16.22 -9.68 4.41
C ILE A 127 -15.48 -10.97 4.06
N LEU A 128 -14.65 -11.48 4.98
CA LEU A 128 -13.86 -12.69 4.75
C LEU A 128 -14.75 -13.89 4.42
N ARG A 129 -15.83 -14.10 5.20
CA ARG A 129 -16.75 -15.21 4.96
C ARG A 129 -17.45 -15.13 3.60
N LYS A 130 -17.77 -13.92 3.13
CA LYS A 130 -18.30 -13.73 1.77
C LYS A 130 -17.23 -13.97 0.70
N ALA A 131 -16.05 -13.39 0.84
CA ALA A 131 -14.94 -13.57 -0.09
C ALA A 131 -14.58 -15.06 -0.28
N GLU A 132 -14.56 -15.84 0.79
CA GLU A 132 -14.26 -17.27 0.78
C GLU A 132 -15.24 -18.09 -0.08
N THR A 133 -16.44 -17.62 -0.33
CA THR A 133 -17.44 -18.34 -1.15
C THR A 133 -17.16 -18.23 -2.65
N GLU A 134 -16.46 -17.18 -3.08
CA GLU A 134 -16.19 -16.95 -4.50
C GLU A 134 -14.69 -16.95 -4.86
N ALA A 135 -13.79 -16.93 -3.87
CA ALA A 135 -12.36 -16.95 -4.06
C ALA A 135 -11.74 -18.34 -3.92
N ASP A 136 -10.70 -18.61 -4.70
CA ASP A 136 -9.73 -19.66 -4.44
C ASP A 136 -8.58 -19.12 -3.56
N ILE A 137 -8.24 -17.84 -3.74
CA ILE A 137 -7.23 -17.11 -2.97
C ILE A 137 -7.76 -15.72 -2.62
N VAL A 138 -7.58 -15.32 -1.36
CA VAL A 138 -7.88 -13.96 -0.88
C VAL A 138 -6.60 -13.14 -0.87
N VAL A 139 -6.62 -11.94 -1.46
CA VAL A 139 -5.52 -10.97 -1.40
C VAL A 139 -5.90 -9.87 -0.42
N TRP A 140 -5.16 -9.76 0.69
CA TRP A 140 -5.26 -8.62 1.57
C TRP A 140 -4.42 -7.48 1.00
N ASP A 141 -5.08 -6.47 0.40
CA ASP A 141 -4.46 -5.22 -0.02
C ASP A 141 -4.42 -4.28 1.18
N GLY A 142 -3.44 -4.49 2.06
CA GLY A 142 -3.32 -3.80 3.33
C GLY A 142 -3.04 -2.31 3.19
N GLY A 143 -3.19 -1.59 4.29
CA GLY A 143 -2.74 -0.21 4.42
C GLY A 143 -1.22 -0.10 4.56
N ASN A 144 -0.74 1.14 4.70
CA ASN A 144 0.66 1.40 5.02
C ASN A 144 0.86 1.55 6.54
N ASN A 145 -0.23 1.54 7.28
CA ASN A 145 -0.33 1.85 8.70
C ASN A 145 -1.07 0.77 9.48
N ASP A 146 -1.20 -0.42 8.93
CA ASP A 146 -1.80 -1.58 9.58
C ASP A 146 -0.92 -2.83 9.47
N LEU A 147 -1.23 -3.78 10.33
CA LEU A 147 -0.82 -5.18 10.21
C LEU A 147 -1.96 -5.92 9.50
N PRO A 148 -1.70 -7.03 8.77
CA PRO A 148 -2.77 -7.78 8.12
C PRO A 148 -3.85 -8.20 9.12
N PHE A 149 -5.12 -7.92 8.81
CA PHE A 149 -6.25 -8.37 9.63
C PHE A 149 -6.58 -9.85 9.40
N TYR A 150 -6.23 -10.39 8.24
CA TYR A 150 -6.30 -11.82 7.98
C TYR A 150 -4.95 -12.46 8.17
N GLN A 151 -4.92 -13.65 8.79
CA GLN A 151 -3.69 -14.40 8.95
C GLN A 151 -3.18 -14.82 7.56
N PRO A 152 -2.02 -14.31 7.11
CA PRO A 152 -1.52 -14.63 5.78
C PRO A 152 -0.79 -15.98 5.76
N ASP A 153 -0.94 -16.70 4.65
CA ASP A 153 -0.08 -17.82 4.28
C ASP A 153 1.20 -17.32 3.58
N LEU A 154 1.08 -16.16 2.89
CA LEU A 154 2.19 -15.44 2.28
C LEU A 154 2.09 -13.95 2.60
N HIS A 155 3.07 -13.42 3.33
CA HIS A 155 3.16 -12.01 3.68
C HIS A 155 4.24 -11.31 2.85
N ILE A 156 3.82 -10.42 1.96
CA ILE A 156 4.67 -9.61 1.08
C ILE A 156 4.75 -8.19 1.64
N VAL A 157 5.96 -7.66 1.78
CA VAL A 157 6.19 -6.29 2.26
C VAL A 157 7.02 -5.50 1.27
N VAL A 158 6.53 -4.31 0.92
CA VAL A 158 7.18 -3.42 -0.04
C VAL A 158 7.97 -2.35 0.69
N VAL A 159 9.24 -2.19 0.32
CA VAL A 159 10.16 -1.18 0.84
C VAL A 159 10.61 -0.22 -0.27
N ASP A 160 10.99 1.00 0.10
CA ASP A 160 11.31 2.09 -0.83
C ASP A 160 12.74 2.61 -0.59
N PRO A 161 13.70 2.31 -1.49
CA PRO A 161 15.08 2.75 -1.33
C PRO A 161 15.30 4.26 -1.49
N HIS A 162 14.31 5.02 -2.03
CA HIS A 162 14.37 6.49 -1.97
C HIS A 162 14.34 7.02 -0.54
N ARG A 163 13.86 6.22 0.41
CA ARG A 163 13.76 6.55 1.83
C ARG A 163 14.46 5.49 2.69
N ALA A 164 15.68 5.10 2.29
CA ALA A 164 16.46 4.06 2.94
C ALA A 164 16.72 4.33 4.43
N GLY A 165 16.23 3.45 5.30
CA GLY A 165 16.22 3.57 6.75
C GLY A 165 14.82 3.74 7.35
N HIS A 166 13.84 4.19 6.53
CA HIS A 166 12.46 4.33 7.00
C HIS A 166 11.81 2.97 7.30
N GLU A 167 12.28 1.89 6.68
CA GLU A 167 11.81 0.53 6.93
C GLU A 167 12.09 0.04 8.37
N LEU A 168 12.98 0.74 9.09
CA LEU A 168 13.33 0.46 10.49
C LEU A 168 12.92 1.59 11.46
N SER A 169 12.27 2.64 10.97
CA SER A 169 12.00 3.85 11.76
C SER A 169 10.53 4.14 11.97
N TYR A 170 9.64 3.38 11.29
CA TYR A 170 8.21 3.65 11.30
C TYR A 170 7.38 2.46 11.78
N HIS A 171 6.31 2.77 12.50
CA HIS A 171 5.33 1.81 13.00
C HIS A 171 4.04 1.91 12.16
N PRO A 172 3.43 0.76 11.76
CA PRO A 172 3.84 -0.62 11.98
C PRO A 172 4.76 -1.20 10.88
N GLY A 173 5.33 -0.36 10.02
CA GLY A 173 6.15 -0.78 8.89
C GLY A 173 7.27 -1.75 9.26
N GLU A 174 8.01 -1.48 10.34
CA GLU A 174 9.06 -2.38 10.81
C GLU A 174 8.49 -3.72 11.29
N ALA A 175 7.32 -3.73 11.93
CA ALA A 175 6.68 -4.98 12.37
C ALA A 175 6.28 -5.84 11.16
N ASN A 176 5.75 -5.22 10.09
CA ASN A 176 5.48 -5.90 8.82
C ASN A 176 6.77 -6.46 8.22
N LEU A 177 7.84 -5.66 8.15
CA LEU A 177 9.13 -6.10 7.61
C LEU A 177 9.69 -7.32 8.34
N ARG A 178 9.63 -7.34 9.67
CA ARG A 178 10.11 -8.46 10.50
C ARG A 178 9.29 -9.73 10.32
N ALA A 179 8.01 -9.60 9.97
CA ALA A 179 7.09 -10.73 9.76
C ALA A 179 7.01 -11.19 8.30
N ALA A 180 7.64 -10.48 7.36
CA ALA A 180 7.53 -10.76 5.93
C ALA A 180 8.13 -12.11 5.54
N ASN A 181 7.43 -12.84 4.67
CA ASN A 181 7.99 -13.99 3.94
C ASN A 181 8.78 -13.50 2.70
N VAL A 182 8.26 -12.45 2.04
CA VAL A 182 8.87 -11.83 0.86
C VAL A 182 8.98 -10.34 1.09
N VAL A 183 10.13 -9.77 0.79
CA VAL A 183 10.36 -8.32 0.80
C VAL A 183 10.67 -7.87 -0.62
N ILE A 184 9.92 -6.90 -1.12
CA ILE A 184 10.15 -6.29 -2.43
C ILE A 184 10.82 -4.94 -2.24
N ILE A 185 12.08 -4.83 -2.65
CA ILE A 185 12.77 -3.54 -2.80
C ILE A 185 12.30 -2.95 -4.11
N ASN A 186 11.35 -2.02 -4.04
CA ASN A 186 10.71 -1.43 -5.21
C ASN A 186 11.49 -0.21 -5.73
N LYS A 187 11.19 0.26 -6.94
CA LYS A 187 11.78 1.46 -7.57
C LYS A 187 13.31 1.42 -7.70
N VAL A 188 13.88 0.23 -7.83
CA VAL A 188 15.36 0.11 -7.98
C VAL A 188 15.88 0.75 -9.26
N ASP A 189 15.00 0.96 -10.25
CA ASP A 189 15.30 1.61 -11.54
C ASP A 189 15.52 3.13 -11.43
N THR A 190 15.10 3.75 -10.31
CA THR A 190 15.18 5.19 -10.10
C THR A 190 15.91 5.58 -8.82
N ALA A 191 16.13 4.63 -7.91
CA ALA A 191 16.82 4.88 -6.65
C ALA A 191 18.36 4.85 -6.80
N ASP A 192 19.04 5.56 -5.89
CA ASP A 192 20.48 5.42 -5.75
C ASP A 192 20.82 3.98 -5.33
N TYR A 193 21.76 3.35 -6.05
CA TYR A 193 22.17 1.97 -5.78
C TYR A 193 22.74 1.78 -4.36
N ALA A 194 23.42 2.78 -3.81
CA ALA A 194 23.89 2.74 -2.42
C ALA A 194 22.73 2.60 -1.43
N ASN A 195 21.60 3.24 -1.70
CA ASN A 195 20.38 3.11 -0.90
C ASN A 195 19.73 1.73 -1.05
N VAL A 196 19.74 1.15 -2.25
CA VAL A 196 19.27 -0.24 -2.48
C VAL A 196 20.10 -1.21 -1.63
N LEU A 197 21.43 -1.07 -1.62
CA LEU A 197 22.32 -1.90 -0.81
C LEU A 197 22.08 -1.69 0.70
N LYS A 198 21.85 -0.45 1.14
CA LYS A 198 21.52 -0.13 2.54
C LYS A 198 20.22 -0.80 2.99
N VAL A 199 19.16 -0.70 2.18
CA VAL A 199 17.86 -1.34 2.46
C VAL A 199 18.04 -2.86 2.52
N ARG A 200 18.77 -3.46 1.57
CA ARG A 200 19.08 -4.89 1.58
C ARG A 200 19.81 -5.32 2.86
N ALA A 201 20.81 -4.54 3.30
CA ALA A 201 21.53 -4.81 4.55
C ALA A 201 20.62 -4.71 5.78
N ASN A 202 19.72 -3.71 5.81
CA ASN A 202 18.74 -3.55 6.88
C ASN A 202 17.76 -4.76 6.92
N ILE A 203 17.25 -5.21 5.78
CA ILE A 203 16.40 -6.41 5.70
C ILE A 203 17.16 -7.61 6.25
N GLN A 204 18.37 -7.85 5.78
CA GLN A 204 19.21 -8.98 6.22
C GLN A 204 19.45 -8.98 7.73
N ALA A 205 19.60 -7.79 8.32
CA ALA A 205 19.83 -7.64 9.76
C ALA A 205 18.60 -7.99 10.61
N VAL A 206 17.38 -7.67 10.13
CA VAL A 206 16.15 -7.79 10.95
C VAL A 206 15.26 -8.97 10.56
N ASN A 207 15.37 -9.44 9.32
CA ASN A 207 14.62 -10.58 8.79
C ASN A 207 15.47 -11.37 7.75
N PRO A 208 16.52 -12.10 8.19
CA PRO A 208 17.41 -12.83 7.29
C PRO A 208 16.73 -14.01 6.58
N GLY A 209 15.54 -14.42 7.03
CA GLY A 209 14.77 -15.51 6.42
C GLY A 209 13.87 -15.09 5.26
N ALA A 210 13.68 -13.78 5.05
CA ALA A 210 12.82 -13.30 3.99
C ALA A 210 13.46 -13.50 2.61
N LEU A 211 12.65 -13.89 1.62
CA LEU A 211 13.03 -13.82 0.22
C LEU A 211 13.03 -12.35 -0.22
N VAL A 212 14.17 -11.85 -0.68
CA VAL A 212 14.30 -10.46 -1.14
C VAL A 212 14.29 -10.41 -2.67
N LEU A 213 13.32 -9.66 -3.21
CA LEU A 213 13.18 -9.39 -4.65
C LEU A 213 13.43 -7.90 -4.92
N GLU A 214 14.03 -7.60 -6.05
CA GLU A 214 14.16 -6.24 -6.56
C GLU A 214 13.14 -6.01 -7.66
N ALA A 215 12.44 -4.87 -7.63
CA ALA A 215 11.42 -4.52 -8.59
C ALA A 215 11.62 -3.10 -9.13
N ALA A 216 11.47 -2.95 -10.43
CA ALA A 216 11.38 -1.66 -11.09
C ALA A 216 9.94 -1.11 -10.98
N SER A 217 9.84 0.21 -10.93
CA SER A 217 8.57 0.93 -11.02
C SER A 217 8.64 1.94 -12.19
N PRO A 218 8.61 1.45 -13.44
CA PRO A 218 8.84 2.28 -14.60
C PRO A 218 7.74 3.32 -14.76
N LEU A 219 8.15 4.57 -14.94
CA LEU A 219 7.26 5.67 -15.25
C LEU A 219 7.02 5.73 -16.75
N THR A 220 5.77 5.66 -17.17
CA THR A 220 5.34 5.80 -18.55
C THR A 220 4.38 6.98 -18.71
N VAL A 221 4.41 7.63 -19.86
CA VAL A 221 3.50 8.70 -20.25
C VAL A 221 2.90 8.36 -21.60
N ALA A 222 1.58 8.45 -21.73
CA ALA A 222 0.88 8.13 -22.96
C ALA A 222 1.31 9.04 -24.13
N HIS A 223 1.55 10.34 -23.86
CA HIS A 223 1.87 11.35 -24.85
C HIS A 223 3.13 12.15 -24.44
N PRO A 224 4.34 11.56 -24.51
CA PRO A 224 5.58 12.24 -24.11
C PRO A 224 5.91 13.46 -24.97
N GLU A 225 5.42 13.50 -26.21
CA GLU A 225 5.54 14.65 -27.12
C GLU A 225 4.79 15.89 -26.63
N ALA A 226 3.75 15.72 -25.82
CA ALA A 226 3.03 16.83 -25.21
C ALA A 226 3.84 17.54 -24.12
N ILE A 227 4.87 16.89 -23.57
CA ILE A 227 5.75 17.41 -22.52
C ILE A 227 7.02 18.03 -23.12
N ARG A 228 7.61 17.38 -24.11
CA ARG A 228 8.93 17.73 -24.65
C ARG A 228 8.99 19.18 -25.14
N GLY A 229 9.95 19.94 -24.58
CA GLY A 229 10.19 21.34 -24.94
C GLY A 229 9.09 22.30 -24.53
N LYS A 230 8.16 21.90 -23.67
CA LYS A 230 7.05 22.75 -23.20
C LYS A 230 7.32 23.30 -21.81
N ARG A 231 6.64 24.38 -21.47
CA ARG A 231 6.46 24.85 -20.11
C ARG A 231 5.35 24.02 -19.50
N VAL A 232 5.63 23.34 -18.37
CA VAL A 232 4.72 22.36 -17.77
C VAL A 232 4.37 22.78 -16.35
N LEU A 233 3.08 22.93 -16.08
CA LEU A 233 2.55 22.99 -14.71
C LEU A 233 2.19 21.55 -14.31
N VAL A 234 2.82 21.09 -13.23
CA VAL A 234 2.55 19.74 -12.69
C VAL A 234 1.54 19.87 -11.55
N ILE A 235 0.46 19.10 -11.64
CA ILE A 235 -0.55 18.96 -10.58
C ILE A 235 -0.43 17.56 -10.04
N GLU A 236 -0.22 17.43 -8.74
CA GLU A 236 -0.06 16.14 -8.05
C GLU A 236 -0.83 16.16 -6.73
N ASP A 237 -1.55 15.08 -6.45
CA ASP A 237 -2.22 14.85 -5.16
C ASP A 237 -1.83 13.51 -4.52
N GLY A 238 -0.79 12.89 -5.02
CA GLY A 238 -0.34 11.58 -4.56
C GLY A 238 -0.01 11.55 -3.06
N PRO A 239 -0.28 10.41 -2.38
CA PRO A 239 -0.06 10.28 -0.94
C PRO A 239 1.39 10.44 -0.50
N THR A 240 2.35 10.30 -1.42
CA THR A 240 3.77 10.57 -1.17
C THR A 240 4.06 12.03 -0.88
N LEU A 241 3.29 12.95 -1.47
CA LEU A 241 3.39 14.39 -1.24
C LEU A 241 2.62 14.82 0.01
N THR A 242 1.39 14.33 0.14
CA THR A 242 0.48 14.77 1.21
C THR A 242 0.82 14.14 2.57
N HIS A 243 1.33 12.91 2.59
CA HIS A 243 1.62 12.15 3.82
C HIS A 243 3.00 11.49 3.83
N GLY A 244 3.68 11.39 2.68
CA GLY A 244 4.94 10.67 2.53
C GLY A 244 6.20 11.52 2.68
N GLU A 245 6.07 12.81 3.01
CA GLU A 245 7.18 13.76 3.23
C GLU A 245 8.10 13.93 2.01
N MET A 246 7.62 13.64 0.80
CA MET A 246 8.37 13.88 -0.43
C MET A 246 8.06 15.28 -1.00
N ALA A 247 9.10 15.93 -1.51
CA ALA A 247 8.97 17.27 -2.08
C ALA A 247 8.40 17.28 -3.52
N TYR A 248 8.34 16.12 -4.17
CA TYR A 248 7.84 15.94 -5.54
C TYR A 248 7.35 14.50 -5.75
N GLY A 249 6.49 14.31 -6.73
CA GLY A 249 5.94 13.00 -7.10
C GLY A 249 6.24 12.60 -8.53
N ALA A 250 5.45 11.66 -9.04
CA ALA A 250 5.65 11.06 -10.35
C ALA A 250 5.50 12.07 -11.51
N GLY A 251 4.64 13.06 -11.36
CA GLY A 251 4.41 14.07 -12.40
C GLY A 251 5.63 14.97 -12.63
N VAL A 252 6.30 15.40 -11.56
CA VAL A 252 7.55 16.17 -11.67
C VAL A 252 8.64 15.32 -12.32
N VAL A 253 8.79 14.07 -11.89
CA VAL A 253 9.75 13.13 -12.48
C VAL A 253 9.45 12.91 -13.97
N ALA A 254 8.16 12.75 -14.34
CA ALA A 254 7.74 12.62 -15.72
C ALA A 254 8.11 13.85 -16.55
N ALA A 255 7.76 15.04 -16.06
CA ALA A 255 8.05 16.28 -16.78
C ALA A 255 9.56 16.46 -17.03
N GLN A 256 10.39 16.17 -16.04
CA GLN A 256 11.85 16.20 -16.19
C GLN A 256 12.37 15.14 -17.16
N ARG A 257 11.95 13.88 -16.99
CA ARG A 257 12.42 12.74 -17.79
C ARG A 257 12.05 12.85 -19.26
N PHE A 258 10.86 13.38 -19.54
CA PHE A 258 10.36 13.53 -20.92
C PHE A 258 10.68 14.90 -21.53
N GLY A 259 11.53 15.70 -20.88
CA GLY A 259 12.17 16.87 -21.48
C GLY A 259 11.31 18.11 -21.51
N ALA A 260 10.58 18.41 -20.43
CA ALA A 260 9.99 19.73 -20.24
C ALA A 260 11.07 20.81 -20.31
N ALA A 261 10.79 21.92 -21.01
CA ALA A 261 11.71 23.04 -21.07
C ALA A 261 11.76 23.84 -19.74
N GLU A 262 10.64 23.87 -19.02
CA GLU A 262 10.48 24.60 -17.75
C GLU A 262 9.39 23.94 -16.93
N LEU A 263 9.61 23.80 -15.63
CA LEU A 263 8.57 23.51 -14.65
C LEU A 263 8.05 24.82 -14.07
N ILE A 264 6.74 25.06 -14.20
CA ILE A 264 6.10 26.27 -13.70
C ILE A 264 5.82 26.11 -12.20
N ASP A 265 6.31 27.06 -11.40
CA ASP A 265 5.89 27.19 -10.00
C ASP A 265 4.56 27.96 -9.97
N PRO A 266 3.45 27.38 -9.47
CA PRO A 266 2.16 28.07 -9.40
C PRO A 266 2.09 29.11 -8.28
N ARG A 267 3.07 29.14 -7.39
CA ARG A 267 3.11 30.09 -6.28
C ARG A 267 3.51 31.46 -6.78
N PRO A 268 2.86 32.53 -6.33
CA PRO A 268 3.20 33.91 -6.70
C PRO A 268 4.58 34.34 -6.19
#